data_a83b964d62feb1e50e90f85c496d2d21
#
_entry.id   a83b964d62feb1e50e90f85c496d2d21
#
_cell.length_a   1.000
_cell.length_b   1.000
_cell.length_c   1.000
_cell.angle_alpha   90.00
_cell.angle_beta   90.00
_cell.angle_gamma   90.00
#
_symmetry.space_group_name_H-M   'P 1'
#
loop_
_entity.id
_entity.type
_entity.pdbx_description
1 polymer ?
#
loop_
_entity_poly.entity_id
_entity_poly.type
_entity_poly.pdbx_seq_one_letter_code
_entity_poly.pdbx_strand_id
1 'polypeptide(L)'
;TIMRGGDDKILKGKDQAFEKNVAAHVKKWHGADQWNQYGWRVETGPRTGQYLIATFNHYWKDFDDRVTSKEHNKDWARITNSYIDDNNKYAGSLFWNLLPELSYNSQPSPKISVTFYYCKDNAFEAMLGILGKLKQANEKAKIDRSYNVYKKEAGGPNDVIAFVSQINGYRDMAPLSPSLKDRYVAAFGETVWQADYATWTNGVKWSETEILTLIPE
;
A
#
# COMPACT_ATOMS: atom_id res chain seq x y z
N THR A 1 3.92 -10.94 6.54
CA THR A 1 4.74 -9.92 7.25
C THR A 1 3.98 -8.61 7.37
N ILE A 2 4.35 -7.81 8.38
CA ILE A 2 3.68 -6.56 8.72
C ILE A 2 4.42 -5.37 8.09
N MET A 3 3.66 -4.50 7.46
CA MET A 3 4.02 -3.13 7.12
C MET A 3 3.45 -2.20 8.18
N ARG A 4 4.26 -1.27 8.67
CA ARG A 4 3.80 -0.15 9.49
C ARG A 4 4.01 1.13 8.69
N GLY A 5 2.98 1.94 8.57
CA GLY A 5 3.03 3.25 7.93
C GLY A 5 2.39 4.33 8.79
N GLY A 6 2.65 5.57 8.42
CA GLY A 6 1.98 6.75 8.93
C GLY A 6 1.74 7.75 7.80
N ASP A 7 0.59 8.40 7.84
CA ASP A 7 0.21 9.41 6.85
C ASP A 7 0.50 10.81 7.41
N ASP A 8 1.40 11.53 6.74
CA ASP A 8 1.85 12.84 7.15
C ASP A 8 1.35 13.92 6.19
N LYS A 9 0.65 14.90 6.70
CA LYS A 9 0.32 16.13 5.98
C LYS A 9 1.40 17.18 6.28
N ILE A 10 1.98 17.73 5.23
CA ILE A 10 3.10 18.68 5.38
C ILE A 10 2.58 20.11 5.35
N LEU A 11 3.19 20.96 6.18
CA LEU A 11 2.93 22.40 6.21
C LEU A 11 3.16 23.01 4.82
N LYS A 12 2.25 23.87 4.38
CA LYS A 12 2.28 24.48 3.05
C LYS A 12 3.64 25.06 2.69
N GLY A 13 4.18 24.64 1.54
CA GLY A 13 5.46 25.10 1.01
C GLY A 13 6.68 24.48 1.68
N LYS A 14 6.51 23.44 2.50
CA LYS A 14 7.61 22.74 3.17
C LYS A 14 7.97 21.39 2.55
N ASP A 15 7.29 20.98 1.49
CA ASP A 15 7.42 19.66 0.86
C ASP A 15 8.88 19.31 0.52
N GLN A 16 9.58 20.15 -0.23
CA GLN A 16 10.98 19.88 -0.62
C GLN A 16 11.92 19.77 0.59
N ALA A 17 11.70 20.62 1.60
CA ALA A 17 12.51 20.58 2.80
C ALA A 17 12.22 19.31 3.62
N PHE A 18 10.97 18.89 3.69
CA PHE A 18 10.56 17.63 4.31
C PHE A 18 11.20 16.44 3.60
N GLU A 19 11.01 16.30 2.29
CA GLU A 19 11.58 15.21 1.48
C GLU A 19 13.09 15.09 1.68
N LYS A 20 13.81 16.21 1.58
CA LYS A 20 15.27 16.26 1.80
C LYS A 20 15.67 15.79 3.21
N ASN A 21 14.92 16.20 4.24
CA ASN A 21 15.24 15.82 5.61
C ASN A 21 14.87 14.36 5.91
N VAL A 22 13.77 13.87 5.36
CA VAL A 22 13.40 12.44 5.46
C VAL A 22 14.45 11.57 4.78
N ALA A 23 14.86 11.89 3.54
CA ALA A 23 15.92 11.16 2.84
C ALA A 23 17.24 11.14 3.64
N ALA A 24 17.65 12.27 4.20
CA ALA A 24 18.83 12.34 5.05
C ALA A 24 18.70 11.51 6.34
N HIS A 25 17.52 11.51 6.95
CA HIS A 25 17.21 10.70 8.12
C HIS A 25 17.27 9.19 7.79
N VAL A 26 16.61 8.78 6.72
CA VAL A 26 16.61 7.38 6.26
C VAL A 26 18.03 6.91 5.99
N LYS A 27 18.79 7.66 5.21
CA LYS A 27 20.20 7.34 4.92
C LYS A 27 21.05 7.18 6.18
N LYS A 28 20.83 8.00 7.19
CA LYS A 28 21.62 8.00 8.42
C LYS A 28 21.24 6.88 9.37
N TRP A 29 19.94 6.56 9.48
CA TRP A 29 19.41 5.75 10.56
C TRP A 29 18.79 4.42 10.11
N HIS A 30 18.45 4.28 8.81
CA HIS A 30 17.71 3.15 8.26
C HIS A 30 18.37 2.48 7.04
N GLY A 31 19.55 2.95 6.63
CA GLY A 31 20.19 2.51 5.38
C GLY A 31 20.86 1.14 5.42
N ALA A 32 21.01 0.50 6.57
CA ALA A 32 21.77 -0.75 6.70
C ALA A 32 21.09 -1.80 7.60
N ASP A 33 19.90 -1.55 8.08
CA ASP A 33 19.21 -2.44 9.00
C ASP A 33 17.87 -2.96 8.45
N GLN A 34 17.25 -3.87 9.21
CA GLN A 34 15.93 -4.43 8.90
C GLN A 34 14.77 -3.41 8.99
N TRP A 35 15.05 -2.17 9.43
CA TRP A 35 14.07 -1.11 9.61
C TRP A 35 14.10 -0.09 8.48
N ASN A 36 14.43 -0.52 7.26
CA ASN A 36 14.38 0.33 6.09
C ASN A 36 13.06 1.09 6.02
N GLN A 37 13.14 2.40 5.84
CA GLN A 37 11.98 3.27 5.66
C GLN A 37 11.90 3.78 4.24
N TYR A 38 10.68 3.87 3.75
CA TYR A 38 10.36 4.39 2.44
C TYR A 38 9.32 5.49 2.58
N GLY A 39 9.46 6.53 1.77
CA GLY A 39 8.50 7.62 1.70
C GLY A 39 7.82 7.67 0.34
N TRP A 40 6.52 7.83 0.32
CA TRP A 40 5.75 8.08 -0.90
C TRP A 40 4.96 9.37 -0.76
N ARG A 41 4.93 10.16 -1.84
CA ARG A 41 4.02 11.28 -1.95
C ARG A 41 2.74 10.82 -2.65
N VAL A 42 1.59 11.14 -2.07
CA VAL A 42 0.27 10.88 -2.64
C VAL A 42 -0.02 11.91 -3.72
N GLU A 43 -0.23 11.44 -4.96
CA GLU A 43 -0.47 12.31 -6.12
C GLU A 43 -1.96 12.51 -6.43
N THR A 44 -2.79 11.53 -6.07
CA THR A 44 -4.24 11.57 -6.38
C THR A 44 -5.06 11.10 -5.19
N GLY A 45 -6.36 11.42 -5.21
CA GLY A 45 -7.30 10.98 -4.19
C GLY A 45 -7.44 11.93 -3.00
N PRO A 46 -8.14 11.50 -1.93
CA PRO A 46 -8.46 12.36 -0.79
C PRO A 46 -7.24 12.86 0.00
N ARG A 47 -6.12 12.15 -0.10
CA ARG A 47 -4.88 12.48 0.60
C ARG A 47 -3.84 13.16 -0.30
N THR A 48 -4.24 13.67 -1.47
CA THR A 48 -3.31 14.34 -2.39
C THR A 48 -2.43 15.38 -1.69
N GLY A 49 -1.11 15.28 -1.92
CA GLY A 49 -0.10 16.13 -1.29
C GLY A 49 0.34 15.68 0.11
N GLN A 50 -0.23 14.61 0.65
CA GLN A 50 0.26 13.97 1.87
C GLN A 50 1.36 12.96 1.56
N TYR A 51 2.02 12.49 2.59
CA TYR A 51 3.11 11.53 2.52
C TYR A 51 2.78 10.29 3.32
N LEU A 52 3.08 9.14 2.77
CA LEU A 52 3.12 7.86 3.47
C LEU A 52 4.58 7.53 3.78
N ILE A 53 4.94 7.47 5.05
CA ILE A 53 6.24 6.96 5.51
C ILE A 53 6.02 5.58 6.09
N ALA A 54 6.70 4.57 5.53
CA ALA A 54 6.44 3.19 5.91
C ALA A 54 7.70 2.33 5.99
N THR A 55 7.63 1.29 6.80
CA THR A 55 8.60 0.20 6.92
C THR A 55 7.92 -1.14 6.70
N PHE A 56 8.64 -2.15 6.19
CA PHE A 56 8.09 -3.40 5.69
C PHE A 56 8.82 -4.62 6.23
N ASN A 57 8.21 -5.80 6.04
CA ASN A 57 8.80 -7.12 6.31
C ASN A 57 9.08 -7.40 7.78
N HIS A 58 8.25 -6.86 8.67
CA HIS A 58 8.36 -7.09 10.11
C HIS A 58 7.43 -8.19 10.59
N TYR A 59 7.72 -8.72 11.77
CA TYR A 59 6.81 -9.49 12.60
C TYR A 59 6.37 -8.63 13.80
N TRP A 60 5.26 -8.96 14.43
CA TRP A 60 4.75 -8.20 15.58
C TRP A 60 5.80 -8.02 16.69
N LYS A 61 6.55 -9.09 17.01
CA LYS A 61 7.61 -9.03 18.01
C LYS A 61 8.71 -8.00 17.68
N ASP A 62 8.96 -7.72 16.40
CA ASP A 62 10.02 -6.79 16.02
C ASP A 62 9.68 -5.36 16.49
N PHE A 63 8.38 -5.02 16.57
CA PHE A 63 7.93 -3.73 17.08
C PHE A 63 8.10 -3.60 18.60
N ASP A 64 7.97 -4.71 19.34
CA ASP A 64 8.22 -4.76 20.78
C ASP A 64 9.71 -4.71 21.10
N ASP A 65 10.52 -5.40 20.29
CA ASP A 65 11.97 -5.53 20.48
C ASP A 65 12.76 -4.32 19.93
N ARG A 66 12.10 -3.40 19.19
CA ARG A 66 12.78 -2.28 18.55
C ARG A 66 13.37 -1.31 19.55
N VAL A 67 14.69 -1.16 19.51
CA VAL A 67 15.44 -0.15 20.28
C VAL A 67 15.94 0.94 19.35
N THR A 68 15.62 2.18 19.67
CA THR A 68 16.14 3.36 18.93
C THR A 68 16.97 4.24 19.87
N SER A 69 18.04 4.83 19.34
CA SER A 69 18.88 5.74 20.14
C SER A 69 18.15 7.06 20.43
N LYS A 70 18.60 7.76 21.46
CA LYS A 70 18.08 9.11 21.78
C LYS A 70 18.33 10.09 20.62
N GLU A 71 19.45 9.95 19.94
CA GLU A 71 19.84 10.79 18.79
C GLU A 71 18.93 10.54 17.58
N HIS A 72 18.62 9.27 17.29
CA HIS A 72 17.64 8.89 16.26
C HIS A 72 16.28 9.54 16.55
N ASN A 73 15.78 9.36 17.77
CA ASN A 73 14.46 9.89 18.16
C ASN A 73 14.42 11.42 18.12
N LYS A 74 15.51 12.08 18.55
CA LYS A 74 15.65 13.54 18.47
C LYS A 74 15.66 14.04 17.03
N ASP A 75 16.36 13.36 16.13
CA ASP A 75 16.39 13.74 14.72
C ASP A 75 15.01 13.59 14.05
N TRP A 76 14.32 12.48 14.31
CA TRP A 76 12.94 12.30 13.83
C TRP A 76 11.97 13.35 14.39
N ALA A 77 12.02 13.60 15.70
CA ALA A 77 11.19 14.63 16.33
C ALA A 77 11.46 16.04 15.76
N ARG A 78 12.70 16.36 15.39
CA ARG A 78 13.02 17.60 14.71
C ARG A 78 12.32 17.73 13.36
N ILE A 79 12.28 16.63 12.58
CA ILE A 79 11.59 16.60 11.28
C ILE A 79 10.10 16.76 11.47
N THR A 80 9.49 15.96 12.33
CA THR A 80 8.03 15.98 12.57
C THR A 80 7.58 17.34 13.08
N ASN A 81 8.24 17.89 14.09
CA ASN A 81 7.89 19.21 14.66
C ASN A 81 8.08 20.39 13.71
N SER A 82 8.96 20.25 12.69
CA SER A 82 9.25 21.35 11.76
C SER A 82 8.40 21.36 10.51
N TYR A 83 7.85 20.21 10.14
CA TYR A 83 7.24 20.05 8.82
C TYR A 83 5.84 19.46 8.83
N ILE A 84 5.44 18.71 9.85
CA ILE A 84 4.10 18.06 9.87
C ILE A 84 3.04 19.04 10.35
N ASP A 85 1.89 19.02 9.69
CA ASP A 85 0.68 19.75 10.08
C ASP A 85 -0.13 18.87 11.05
N ASP A 86 -0.24 19.27 12.32
CA ASP A 86 -0.97 18.56 13.37
C ASP A 86 -2.49 18.45 13.09
N ASN A 87 -3.03 19.24 12.15
CA ASN A 87 -4.44 19.15 11.74
C ASN A 87 -4.70 18.05 10.70
N ASN A 88 -3.85 17.05 10.62
CA ASN A 88 -4.04 15.91 9.73
C ASN A 88 -5.05 14.91 10.30
N LYS A 89 -6.25 14.84 9.71
CA LYS A 89 -7.29 13.86 10.10
C LYS A 89 -6.94 12.40 9.81
N TYR A 90 -5.89 12.16 9.01
CA TYR A 90 -5.39 10.83 8.66
C TYR A 90 -4.14 10.48 9.47
N ALA A 91 -3.68 11.36 10.38
CA ALA A 91 -2.52 11.10 11.20
C ALA A 91 -2.69 9.83 12.04
N GLY A 92 -1.62 9.10 12.19
CA GLY A 92 -1.57 7.90 13.01
C GLY A 92 -0.79 6.76 12.36
N SER A 93 -0.52 5.75 13.16
CA SER A 93 0.12 4.53 12.67
C SER A 93 -0.91 3.56 12.11
N LEU A 94 -0.60 3.01 10.94
CA LEU A 94 -1.37 2.00 10.23
C LEU A 94 -0.55 0.71 10.20
N PHE A 95 -1.19 -0.42 10.44
CA PHE A 95 -0.57 -1.74 10.31
C PHE A 95 -1.30 -2.56 9.26
N TRP A 96 -0.54 -3.10 8.32
CA TRP A 96 -1.03 -3.90 7.23
C TRP A 96 -0.27 -5.21 7.14
N ASN A 97 -0.96 -6.31 6.97
CA ASN A 97 -0.35 -7.61 6.77
C ASN A 97 -0.31 -7.94 5.28
N LEU A 98 0.90 -8.16 4.77
CA LEU A 98 1.10 -8.64 3.40
C LEU A 98 0.57 -10.08 3.29
N LEU A 99 -0.21 -10.34 2.25
CA LEU A 99 -0.75 -11.64 1.86
C LEU A 99 0.01 -12.14 0.62
N PRO A 100 1.18 -12.79 0.77
CA PRO A 100 2.00 -13.18 -0.37
C PRO A 100 1.33 -14.25 -1.24
N GLU A 101 0.47 -15.07 -0.64
CA GLU A 101 -0.33 -16.06 -1.36
C GLU A 101 -1.34 -15.44 -2.34
N LEU A 102 -1.72 -14.17 -2.13
CA LEU A 102 -2.61 -13.40 -3.01
C LEU A 102 -1.86 -12.39 -3.89
N SER A 103 -0.60 -12.14 -3.60
CA SER A 103 0.27 -11.18 -4.32
C SER A 103 0.88 -11.83 -5.57
N TYR A 104 1.22 -11.02 -6.57
CA TYR A 104 1.73 -11.51 -7.85
C TYR A 104 2.94 -10.71 -8.33
N ASN A 105 4.04 -11.38 -8.63
CA ASN A 105 5.27 -10.79 -9.19
C ASN A 105 5.76 -9.52 -8.50
N SER A 106 5.66 -9.45 -7.16
CA SER A 106 6.05 -8.27 -6.39
C SER A 106 7.46 -7.77 -6.76
N GLN A 107 7.55 -6.52 -7.18
CA GLN A 107 8.80 -5.87 -7.61
C GLN A 107 8.88 -4.47 -7.00
N PRO A 108 10.09 -3.95 -6.70
CA PRO A 108 10.27 -2.52 -6.41
C PRO A 108 9.76 -1.65 -7.57
N SER A 109 9.16 -0.52 -7.26
CA SER A 109 8.58 0.37 -8.28
C SER A 109 8.67 1.83 -7.83
N PRO A 110 8.96 2.76 -8.75
CA PRO A 110 8.99 4.20 -8.47
C PRO A 110 7.60 4.78 -8.17
N LYS A 111 6.55 4.09 -8.62
CA LYS A 111 5.16 4.47 -8.37
C LYS A 111 4.33 3.26 -7.99
N ILE A 112 3.29 3.51 -7.21
CA ILE A 112 2.26 2.52 -6.89
C ILE A 112 0.88 3.11 -7.11
N SER A 113 -0.04 2.27 -7.57
CA SER A 113 -1.48 2.57 -7.52
C SER A 113 -2.09 1.71 -6.44
N VAL A 114 -2.63 2.34 -5.41
CA VAL A 114 -3.24 1.65 -4.27
C VAL A 114 -4.74 1.79 -4.35
N THR A 115 -5.46 0.67 -4.44
CA THR A 115 -6.91 0.64 -4.29
C THR A 115 -7.26 0.05 -2.93
N PHE A 116 -7.93 0.83 -2.12
CA PHE A 116 -8.50 0.37 -0.86
C PHE A 116 -9.94 -0.10 -1.11
N TYR A 117 -10.22 -1.36 -0.79
CA TYR A 117 -11.56 -1.93 -0.80
C TYR A 117 -12.04 -2.07 0.63
N TYR A 118 -13.08 -1.33 0.98
CA TYR A 118 -13.77 -1.44 2.26
C TYR A 118 -14.89 -2.46 2.10
N CYS A 119 -14.75 -3.58 2.78
CA CYS A 119 -15.66 -4.71 2.63
C CYS A 119 -16.93 -4.50 3.46
N LYS A 120 -18.04 -5.06 2.99
CA LYS A 120 -19.23 -5.22 3.82
C LYS A 120 -19.03 -6.35 4.82
N ASP A 121 -19.80 -6.32 5.89
CA ASP A 121 -19.80 -7.36 6.90
C ASP A 121 -19.94 -8.74 6.25
N ASN A 122 -19.15 -9.70 6.71
CA ASN A 122 -19.08 -11.08 6.23
C ASN A 122 -18.63 -11.30 4.76
N ALA A 123 -18.24 -10.25 4.02
CA ALA A 123 -17.76 -10.39 2.63
C ALA A 123 -16.23 -10.57 2.52
N PHE A 124 -15.49 -10.22 3.55
CA PHE A 124 -14.03 -10.10 3.51
C PHE A 124 -13.33 -11.37 3.02
N GLU A 125 -13.64 -12.52 3.63
CA GLU A 125 -13.00 -13.80 3.28
C GLU A 125 -13.36 -14.26 1.85
N ALA A 126 -14.60 -14.03 1.40
CA ALA A 126 -15.00 -14.33 0.03
C ALA A 126 -14.21 -13.47 -0.97
N MET A 127 -13.98 -12.20 -0.66
CA MET A 127 -13.19 -11.31 -1.51
C MET A 127 -11.71 -11.72 -1.56
N LEU A 128 -11.12 -12.18 -0.45
CA LEU A 128 -9.76 -12.76 -0.46
C LEU A 128 -9.70 -14.01 -1.33
N GLY A 129 -10.71 -14.88 -1.28
CA GLY A 129 -10.80 -16.05 -2.15
C GLY A 129 -10.84 -15.69 -3.64
N ILE A 130 -11.55 -14.62 -4.01
CA ILE A 130 -11.60 -14.10 -5.40
C ILE A 130 -10.23 -13.56 -5.82
N LEU A 131 -9.51 -12.88 -4.95
CA LEU A 131 -8.14 -12.41 -5.23
C LEU A 131 -7.17 -13.58 -5.44
N GLY A 132 -7.34 -14.69 -4.74
CA GLY A 132 -6.59 -15.92 -4.99
C GLY A 132 -6.83 -16.48 -6.39
N LYS A 133 -8.08 -16.49 -6.86
CA LYS A 133 -8.43 -16.87 -8.24
C LYS A 133 -7.87 -15.86 -9.26
N LEU A 134 -7.91 -14.56 -8.96
CA LEU A 134 -7.30 -13.53 -9.80
C LEU A 134 -5.80 -13.80 -10.02
N LYS A 135 -5.06 -14.11 -8.93
CA LYS A 135 -3.66 -14.48 -9.03
C LYS A 135 -3.45 -15.66 -9.97
N GLN A 136 -4.19 -16.75 -9.78
CA GLN A 136 -4.10 -17.94 -10.64
C GLN A 136 -4.41 -17.63 -12.12
N ALA A 137 -5.41 -16.78 -12.39
CA ALA A 137 -5.73 -16.33 -13.74
C ALA A 137 -4.58 -15.53 -14.36
N ASN A 138 -3.94 -14.66 -13.57
CA ASN A 138 -2.79 -13.87 -14.00
C ASN A 138 -1.56 -14.76 -14.28
N GLU A 139 -1.30 -15.76 -13.43
CA GLU A 139 -0.22 -16.74 -13.61
C GLU A 139 -0.42 -17.55 -14.91
N LYS A 140 -1.62 -18.04 -15.15
CA LYS A 140 -1.96 -18.78 -16.40
C LYS A 140 -1.80 -17.90 -17.64
N ALA A 141 -2.23 -16.64 -17.57
CA ALA A 141 -2.14 -15.69 -18.66
C ALA A 141 -0.74 -15.05 -18.80
N LYS A 142 0.17 -15.28 -17.85
CA LYS A 142 1.53 -14.74 -17.81
C LYS A 142 1.57 -13.22 -18.03
N ILE A 143 0.66 -12.49 -17.35
CA ILE A 143 0.59 -11.04 -17.52
C ILE A 143 1.85 -10.35 -17.01
N ASP A 144 2.27 -9.29 -17.71
CA ASP A 144 3.35 -8.42 -17.29
C ASP A 144 2.82 -7.31 -16.36
N ARG A 145 2.50 -7.67 -15.15
CA ARG A 145 2.08 -6.79 -14.05
C ARG A 145 2.52 -7.36 -12.72
N SER A 146 2.65 -6.46 -11.75
CA SER A 146 3.01 -6.80 -10.38
C SER A 146 2.04 -6.15 -9.41
N TYR A 147 1.66 -6.86 -8.36
CA TYR A 147 0.88 -6.27 -7.28
C TYR A 147 1.07 -7.01 -5.96
N ASN A 148 0.87 -6.29 -4.88
CA ASN A 148 0.77 -6.81 -3.54
C ASN A 148 -0.66 -6.67 -3.01
N VAL A 149 -1.08 -7.64 -2.22
CA VAL A 149 -2.34 -7.59 -1.48
C VAL A 149 -2.02 -7.51 0.00
N TYR A 150 -2.63 -6.54 0.67
CA TYR A 150 -2.54 -6.39 2.11
C TYR A 150 -3.92 -6.40 2.74
N LYS A 151 -4.02 -6.93 3.95
CA LYS A 151 -5.17 -6.71 4.83
C LYS A 151 -4.80 -5.75 5.95
N LYS A 152 -5.72 -4.89 6.33
CA LYS A 152 -5.53 -4.01 7.48
C LYS A 152 -5.60 -4.82 8.78
N GLU A 153 -4.65 -4.56 9.68
CA GLU A 153 -4.62 -5.19 11.02
C GLU A 153 -4.97 -4.19 12.14
N ALA A 154 -4.53 -2.93 12.00
CA ALA A 154 -4.82 -1.89 12.98
C ALA A 154 -4.69 -0.48 12.38
N GLY A 155 -5.23 0.52 13.07
CA GLY A 155 -5.14 1.92 12.68
C GLY A 155 -6.29 2.38 11.77
N GLY A 156 -7.53 2.02 12.09
CA GLY A 156 -8.73 2.46 11.37
C GLY A 156 -9.75 1.35 11.16
N PRO A 157 -10.65 1.48 10.15
CA PRO A 157 -11.68 0.47 9.90
C PRO A 157 -11.09 -0.91 9.67
N ASN A 158 -11.78 -1.93 10.16
CA ASN A 158 -11.48 -3.34 9.88
C ASN A 158 -12.00 -3.73 8.49
N ASP A 159 -11.65 -4.95 8.05
CA ASP A 159 -12.11 -5.52 6.78
C ASP A 159 -11.79 -4.63 5.56
N VAL A 160 -10.57 -4.12 5.53
CA VAL A 160 -10.03 -3.33 4.42
C VAL A 160 -8.92 -4.11 3.72
N ILE A 161 -9.07 -4.26 2.40
CA ILE A 161 -8.04 -4.81 1.52
C ILE A 161 -7.35 -3.65 0.81
N ALA A 162 -6.02 -3.60 0.84
CA ALA A 162 -5.24 -2.73 -0.03
C ALA A 162 -4.64 -3.56 -1.16
N PHE A 163 -5.06 -3.24 -2.39
CA PHE A 163 -4.51 -3.81 -3.61
C PHE A 163 -3.50 -2.81 -4.20
N VAL A 164 -2.23 -3.16 -4.12
CA VAL A 164 -1.10 -2.26 -4.43
C VAL A 164 -0.45 -2.70 -5.74
N SER A 165 -0.82 -2.06 -6.85
CA SER A 165 -0.19 -2.30 -8.15
C SER A 165 1.11 -1.52 -8.26
N GLN A 166 2.21 -2.21 -8.60
CA GLN A 166 3.46 -1.57 -8.96
C GLN A 166 3.37 -1.05 -10.39
N ILE A 167 3.72 0.21 -10.61
CA ILE A 167 3.69 0.87 -11.91
C ILE A 167 4.97 1.69 -12.14
N ASN A 168 5.45 1.76 -13.36
CA ASN A 168 6.60 2.62 -13.72
C ASN A 168 6.15 4.03 -14.13
N GLY A 169 4.89 4.18 -14.48
CA GLY A 169 4.31 5.45 -14.87
C GLY A 169 2.82 5.32 -15.21
N TYR A 170 2.20 6.44 -15.54
CA TYR A 170 0.76 6.49 -15.84
C TYR A 170 0.34 5.63 -17.04
N ARG A 171 1.26 5.33 -18.00
CA ARG A 171 0.96 4.42 -19.10
C ARG A 171 0.55 3.02 -18.64
N ASP A 172 1.03 2.61 -17.47
CA ASP A 172 0.72 1.32 -16.89
C ASP A 172 -0.69 1.25 -16.30
N MET A 173 -1.39 2.38 -16.25
CA MET A 173 -2.82 2.43 -15.90
C MET A 173 -3.73 2.02 -17.06
N ALA A 174 -3.18 1.88 -18.27
CA ALA A 174 -3.95 1.40 -19.41
C ALA A 174 -4.48 -0.02 -19.21
N PRO A 175 -5.67 -0.35 -19.74
CA PRO A 175 -6.22 -1.70 -19.68
C PRO A 175 -5.25 -2.74 -20.23
N LEU A 176 -5.16 -3.88 -19.56
CA LEU A 176 -4.37 -5.02 -20.02
C LEU A 176 -5.09 -5.79 -21.14
N SER A 177 -4.29 -6.43 -21.98
CA SER A 177 -4.77 -7.44 -22.92
C SER A 177 -4.03 -8.76 -22.65
N PRO A 178 -4.72 -9.87 -22.41
CA PRO A 178 -6.19 -10.00 -22.30
C PRO A 178 -6.76 -9.24 -21.10
N SER A 179 -8.04 -8.86 -21.18
CA SER A 179 -8.73 -8.16 -20.10
C SER A 179 -8.82 -9.02 -18.82
N LEU A 180 -9.18 -8.40 -17.69
CA LEU A 180 -9.42 -9.14 -16.45
C LEU A 180 -10.47 -10.25 -16.66
N LYS A 181 -11.60 -9.93 -17.30
CA LYS A 181 -12.64 -10.90 -17.58
C LYS A 181 -12.12 -12.04 -18.44
N ASP A 182 -11.43 -11.73 -19.54
CA ASP A 182 -10.99 -12.75 -20.52
C ASP A 182 -10.05 -13.77 -19.87
N ARG A 183 -9.05 -13.32 -19.10
CA ARG A 183 -8.12 -14.24 -18.44
C ARG A 183 -8.77 -15.02 -17.30
N TYR A 184 -9.72 -14.41 -16.58
CA TYR A 184 -10.46 -15.10 -15.51
C TYR A 184 -11.39 -16.17 -16.08
N VAL A 185 -12.11 -15.84 -17.15
CA VAL A 185 -12.97 -16.80 -17.87
C VAL A 185 -12.14 -17.92 -18.50
N ALA A 186 -10.99 -17.61 -19.09
CA ALA A 186 -10.07 -18.63 -19.63
C ALA A 186 -9.54 -19.57 -18.52
N ALA A 187 -9.40 -19.10 -17.30
CA ALA A 187 -8.92 -19.90 -16.19
C ALA A 187 -9.99 -20.76 -15.51
N PHE A 188 -11.22 -20.24 -15.38
CA PHE A 188 -12.27 -20.81 -14.51
C PHE A 188 -13.64 -20.94 -15.17
N GLY A 189 -13.87 -20.38 -16.36
CA GLY A 189 -15.14 -20.39 -17.07
C GLY A 189 -16.06 -19.21 -16.73
N GLU A 190 -17.01 -18.94 -17.64
CA GLU A 190 -17.92 -17.79 -17.56
C GLU A 190 -18.82 -17.84 -16.31
N THR A 191 -19.31 -19.03 -15.92
CA THR A 191 -20.19 -19.20 -14.74
C THR A 191 -19.49 -18.77 -13.46
N VAL A 192 -18.21 -19.17 -13.30
CA VAL A 192 -17.42 -18.79 -12.11
C VAL A 192 -17.14 -17.30 -12.12
N TRP A 193 -16.80 -16.73 -13.29
CA TRP A 193 -16.62 -15.29 -13.43
C TRP A 193 -17.86 -14.51 -12.98
N GLN A 194 -19.04 -14.88 -13.47
CA GLN A 194 -20.29 -14.19 -13.13
C GLN A 194 -20.59 -14.26 -11.63
N ALA A 195 -20.43 -15.44 -11.01
CA ALA A 195 -20.66 -15.63 -9.59
C ALA A 195 -19.68 -14.81 -8.73
N ASP A 196 -18.39 -14.87 -9.05
CA ASP A 196 -17.35 -14.16 -8.30
C ASP A 196 -17.44 -12.63 -8.52
N TYR A 197 -17.76 -12.18 -9.74
CA TYR A 197 -18.00 -10.76 -10.02
C TYR A 197 -19.20 -10.21 -9.25
N ALA A 198 -20.28 -10.96 -9.18
CA ALA A 198 -21.45 -10.61 -8.36
C ALA A 198 -21.09 -10.56 -6.87
N THR A 199 -20.32 -11.55 -6.38
CA THR A 199 -19.86 -11.59 -5.00
C THR A 199 -18.97 -10.40 -4.68
N TRP A 200 -18.02 -10.06 -5.58
CA TRP A 200 -17.15 -8.90 -5.43
C TRP A 200 -17.93 -7.58 -5.37
N THR A 201 -18.79 -7.34 -6.36
CA THR A 201 -19.58 -6.09 -6.45
C THR A 201 -20.54 -5.93 -5.27
N ASN A 202 -21.12 -7.03 -4.79
CA ASN A 202 -21.98 -7.02 -3.61
C ASN A 202 -21.18 -6.92 -2.30
N GLY A 203 -19.94 -7.39 -2.26
CA GLY A 203 -19.08 -7.40 -1.08
C GLY A 203 -18.38 -6.06 -0.82
N VAL A 204 -18.14 -5.26 -1.85
CA VAL A 204 -17.55 -3.92 -1.69
C VAL A 204 -18.59 -2.96 -1.13
N LYS A 205 -18.28 -2.32 -0.02
CA LYS A 205 -19.06 -1.21 0.54
C LYS A 205 -18.74 0.09 -0.20
N TRP A 206 -17.46 0.37 -0.37
CA TRP A 206 -16.92 1.46 -1.18
C TRP A 206 -15.43 1.19 -1.46
N SER A 207 -14.86 1.91 -2.40
CA SER A 207 -13.42 1.84 -2.70
C SER A 207 -12.89 3.21 -3.09
N GLU A 208 -11.60 3.38 -2.89
CA GLU A 208 -10.86 4.54 -3.36
C GLU A 208 -9.51 4.12 -3.92
N THR A 209 -9.04 4.85 -4.92
CA THR A 209 -7.73 4.59 -5.54
C THR A 209 -6.87 5.83 -5.47
N GLU A 210 -5.63 5.64 -5.04
CA GLU A 210 -4.62 6.67 -4.99
C GLU A 210 -3.38 6.25 -5.77
N ILE A 211 -2.68 7.21 -6.35
CA ILE A 211 -1.39 7.02 -6.98
C ILE A 211 -0.34 7.70 -6.11
N LEU A 212 0.70 6.95 -5.79
CA LEU A 212 1.80 7.42 -4.95
C LEU A 212 3.12 7.31 -5.70
N THR A 213 3.98 8.30 -5.52
CA THR A 213 5.35 8.32 -6.07
C THR A 213 6.34 8.18 -4.94
N LEU A 214 7.30 7.26 -5.11
CA LEU A 214 8.40 7.07 -4.18
C LEU A 214 9.26 8.35 -4.13
N ILE A 215 9.57 8.81 -2.92
CA ILE A 215 10.51 9.90 -2.71
C ILE A 215 11.92 9.36 -3.00
N PRO A 216 12.74 10.04 -3.82
CA PRO A 216 14.12 9.62 -4.04
C PRO A 216 14.93 9.62 -2.74
N GLU A 217 15.80 8.61 -2.59
CA GLU A 217 16.76 8.51 -1.48
C GLU A 217 17.87 9.58 -1.57
#